data_56a6cb7d63bd6eb11cd6a7759abe0fa0
#
_entry.id   56a6cb7d63bd6eb11cd6a7759abe0fa0
#
_cell.length_a   1.000
_cell.length_b   1.000
_cell.length_c   1.000
_cell.angle_alpha   90.00
_cell.angle_beta   90.00
_cell.angle_gamma   90.00
#
_symmetry.space_group_name_H-M   'P 1'
#
loop_
_entity.id
_entity.type
_entity.pdbx_description
1 polymer ?
#
loop_
_entity_poly.entity_id
_entity_poly.type
_entity_poly.pdbx_seq_one_letter_code
_entity_poly.pdbx_strand_id
1 'polypeptide(L)'
;MSLAALAPELTALFADAGFTADGIAAHLGPDATEALHRGEPAAVRYAAADDSTLSRLIRVFVLRDAVPATELAELLGATLATKLIDARAVTVDRSGTVRLVLDIRPHVIVGENRWVFSDADASMTEHVPGPDHVLGVGAASLSLLQSTPVTPVDTVLDLGTGSGVQALGQLGTAEQVTATDIHPRALELAAATFAGAGAQVELLQGAWFEPVAGRRFDRIVANPPFVVGLPEVGHVYRDSGLNLDGASELVVSRAPEHL
;
A
#
# COMPACT_ATOMS: atom_id res chain seq x y z
N MET A 1 -6.66 -16.73 7.64
CA MET A 1 -6.02 -15.68 8.48
C MET A 1 -6.08 -14.38 7.68
N SER A 2 -6.24 -13.21 8.34
CA SER A 2 -6.23 -11.91 7.63
C SER A 2 -4.81 -11.38 7.45
N LEU A 3 -4.59 -10.55 6.42
CA LEU A 3 -3.31 -9.85 6.20
C LEU A 3 -2.94 -8.97 7.40
N ALA A 4 -3.90 -8.26 7.97
CA ALA A 4 -3.69 -7.41 9.14
C ALA A 4 -3.16 -8.17 10.36
N ALA A 5 -3.53 -9.44 10.53
CA ALA A 5 -3.07 -10.25 11.66
C ALA A 5 -1.60 -10.68 11.53
N LEU A 6 -1.07 -10.79 10.33
CA LEU A 6 0.34 -11.17 10.09
C LEU A 6 1.26 -9.96 9.88
N ALA A 7 0.70 -8.81 9.50
CA ALA A 7 1.47 -7.63 9.13
C ALA A 7 2.46 -7.16 10.21
N PRO A 8 2.12 -7.11 11.53
CA PRO A 8 3.09 -6.70 12.55
C PRO A 8 4.32 -7.60 12.63
N GLU A 9 4.14 -8.92 12.53
CA GLU A 9 5.25 -9.89 12.57
C GLU A 9 6.14 -9.77 11.33
N LEU A 10 5.50 -9.57 10.15
CA LEU A 10 6.22 -9.41 8.88
C LEU A 10 7.01 -8.09 8.85
N THR A 11 6.43 -6.98 9.28
CA THR A 11 7.12 -5.68 9.27
C THR A 11 8.22 -5.60 10.32
N ALA A 12 8.09 -6.28 11.46
CA ALA A 12 9.19 -6.43 12.42
C ALA A 12 10.37 -7.18 11.82
N LEU A 13 10.13 -8.31 11.13
CA LEU A 13 11.17 -9.04 10.40
C LEU A 13 11.84 -8.16 9.33
N PHE A 14 11.05 -7.38 8.60
CA PHE A 14 11.58 -6.45 7.60
C PHE A 14 12.49 -5.40 8.23
N ALA A 15 12.09 -4.81 9.34
CA ALA A 15 12.89 -3.83 10.07
C ALA A 15 14.21 -4.44 10.55
N ASP A 16 14.17 -5.61 11.16
CA ASP A 16 15.33 -6.33 11.67
C ASP A 16 16.30 -6.73 10.55
N ALA A 17 15.79 -7.07 9.38
CA ALA A 17 16.60 -7.42 8.20
C ALA A 17 17.10 -6.21 7.41
N GLY A 18 16.76 -4.98 7.81
CA GLY A 18 17.10 -3.77 7.07
C GLY A 18 16.34 -3.60 5.75
N PHE A 19 15.22 -4.30 5.56
CA PHE A 19 14.33 -4.14 4.40
C PHE A 19 13.48 -2.88 4.56
N THR A 20 14.17 -1.73 4.49
CA THR A 20 13.65 -0.36 4.56
C THR A 20 13.97 0.35 3.25
N ALA A 21 13.36 1.51 2.99
CA ALA A 21 13.63 2.29 1.79
C ALA A 21 15.14 2.63 1.67
N ASP A 22 15.72 3.15 2.75
CA ASP A 22 17.16 3.50 2.80
C ASP A 22 18.06 2.26 2.77
N GLY A 23 17.66 1.18 3.45
CA GLY A 23 18.42 -0.08 3.46
C GLY A 23 18.48 -0.72 2.08
N ILE A 24 17.36 -0.74 1.34
CA ILE A 24 17.31 -1.21 -0.05
C ILE A 24 18.18 -0.33 -0.95
N ALA A 25 18.05 1.00 -0.85
CA ALA A 25 18.84 1.92 -1.66
C ALA A 25 20.35 1.80 -1.39
N ALA A 26 20.75 1.69 -0.11
CA ALA A 26 22.14 1.49 0.26
C ALA A 26 22.70 0.15 -0.26
N HIS A 27 21.90 -0.91 -0.23
CA HIS A 27 22.30 -2.24 -0.68
C HIS A 27 22.43 -2.32 -2.20
N LEU A 28 21.47 -1.76 -2.94
CA LEU A 28 21.45 -1.77 -4.40
C LEU A 28 22.47 -0.82 -5.03
N GLY A 29 22.85 0.24 -4.32
CA GLY A 29 23.64 1.34 -4.85
C GLY A 29 22.83 2.27 -5.78
N PRO A 30 23.42 3.40 -6.21
CA PRO A 30 22.68 4.47 -6.89
C PRO A 30 22.06 4.03 -8.22
N ASP A 31 22.82 3.31 -9.06
CA ASP A 31 22.36 2.95 -10.40
C ASP A 31 21.18 1.96 -10.38
N ALA A 32 21.25 0.93 -9.51
CA ALA A 32 20.17 -0.04 -9.39
C ALA A 32 18.97 0.52 -8.61
N THR A 33 19.17 1.48 -7.71
CA THR A 33 18.07 2.22 -7.07
C THR A 33 17.32 3.07 -8.09
N GLU A 34 18.03 3.76 -8.97
CA GLU A 34 17.41 4.51 -10.06
C GLU A 34 16.66 3.59 -11.04
N ALA A 35 17.24 2.42 -11.35
CA ALA A 35 16.58 1.40 -12.15
C ALA A 35 15.30 0.85 -11.47
N LEU A 36 15.32 0.68 -10.13
CA LEU A 36 14.13 0.32 -9.36
C LEU A 36 13.02 1.35 -9.54
N HIS A 37 13.34 2.64 -9.46
CA HIS A 37 12.36 3.71 -9.65
C HIS A 37 11.81 3.78 -11.09
N ARG A 38 12.58 3.36 -12.08
CA ARG A 38 12.13 3.26 -13.48
C ARG A 38 11.40 1.97 -13.83
N GLY A 39 11.28 1.02 -12.88
CA GLY A 39 10.67 -0.28 -13.14
C GLY A 39 11.55 -1.20 -14.01
N GLU A 40 12.87 -1.16 -13.83
CA GLU A 40 13.84 -1.96 -14.58
C GLU A 40 14.36 -3.15 -13.74
N PRO A 41 13.69 -4.31 -13.76
CA PRO A 41 13.99 -5.40 -12.83
C PRO A 41 15.36 -6.07 -13.05
N ALA A 42 15.92 -5.98 -14.24
CA ALA A 42 17.18 -6.66 -14.56
C ALA A 42 18.36 -6.10 -13.76
N ALA A 43 18.48 -4.76 -13.66
CA ALA A 43 19.54 -4.11 -12.90
C ALA A 43 19.39 -4.36 -11.39
N VAL A 44 18.15 -4.32 -10.88
CA VAL A 44 17.84 -4.62 -9.48
C VAL A 44 18.20 -6.08 -9.15
N ARG A 45 17.85 -7.03 -10.01
CA ARG A 45 18.18 -8.45 -9.84
C ARG A 45 19.68 -8.69 -9.85
N TYR A 46 20.43 -7.98 -10.69
CA TYR A 46 21.88 -8.08 -10.73
C TYR A 46 22.52 -7.55 -9.43
N ALA A 47 22.06 -6.41 -8.93
CA ALA A 47 22.56 -5.82 -7.68
C ALA A 47 22.19 -6.66 -6.45
N ALA A 48 21.05 -7.33 -6.46
CA ALA A 48 20.57 -8.21 -5.39
C ALA A 48 20.85 -9.71 -5.65
N ALA A 49 21.99 -10.03 -6.30
CA ALA A 49 22.33 -11.41 -6.69
C ALA A 49 22.97 -12.25 -5.58
N ASP A 50 23.46 -11.62 -4.52
CA ASP A 50 24.07 -12.33 -3.38
C ASP A 50 23.02 -13.08 -2.52
N ASP A 51 23.51 -13.92 -1.58
CA ASP A 51 22.66 -14.73 -0.71
C ASP A 51 22.33 -14.05 0.63
N SER A 52 22.59 -12.74 0.77
CA SER A 52 22.21 -12.01 1.98
C SER A 52 20.71 -12.02 2.19
N THR A 53 20.25 -11.93 3.44
CA THR A 53 18.85 -11.85 3.79
C THR A 53 18.14 -10.70 3.05
N LEU A 54 18.81 -9.54 2.95
CA LEU A 54 18.26 -8.37 2.29
C LEU A 54 18.10 -8.58 0.78
N SER A 55 19.10 -9.17 0.09
CA SER A 55 18.97 -9.55 -1.33
C SER A 55 17.85 -10.53 -1.57
N ARG A 56 17.69 -11.55 -0.72
CA ARG A 56 16.59 -12.51 -0.80
C ARG A 56 15.23 -11.83 -0.60
N LEU A 57 15.11 -10.92 0.37
CA LEU A 57 13.88 -10.12 0.57
C LEU A 57 13.58 -9.23 -0.64
N ILE A 58 14.59 -8.57 -1.23
CA ILE A 58 14.41 -7.76 -2.45
C ILE A 58 13.90 -8.63 -3.60
N ARG A 59 14.49 -9.81 -3.82
CA ARG A 59 14.02 -10.73 -4.86
C ARG A 59 12.57 -11.18 -4.67
N VAL A 60 12.19 -11.53 -3.43
CA VAL A 60 10.84 -12.03 -3.13
C VAL A 60 9.80 -10.91 -3.10
N PHE A 61 10.08 -9.79 -2.42
CA PHE A 61 9.07 -8.76 -2.14
C PHE A 61 9.08 -7.59 -3.12
N VAL A 62 10.23 -7.26 -3.74
CA VAL A 62 10.30 -6.18 -4.74
C VAL A 62 10.20 -6.74 -6.14
N LEU A 63 11.05 -7.71 -6.50
CA LEU A 63 11.06 -8.31 -7.83
C LEU A 63 9.94 -9.34 -8.03
N ARG A 64 9.34 -9.83 -6.94
CA ARG A 64 8.32 -10.89 -6.95
C ARG A 64 8.79 -12.14 -7.70
N ASP A 65 10.07 -12.49 -7.51
CA ASP A 65 10.62 -13.70 -8.08
C ASP A 65 9.92 -14.93 -7.48
N ALA A 66 9.72 -15.93 -8.32
CA ALA A 66 9.19 -17.21 -7.85
C ALA A 66 10.30 -17.99 -7.16
N VAL A 67 10.06 -18.47 -5.95
CA VAL A 67 11.02 -19.21 -5.13
C VAL A 67 10.40 -20.51 -4.61
N PRO A 68 11.19 -21.55 -4.29
CA PRO A 68 10.67 -22.72 -3.59
C PRO A 68 9.99 -22.32 -2.26
N ALA A 69 8.91 -22.99 -1.88
CA ALA A 69 8.24 -22.73 -0.58
C ALA A 69 9.18 -22.96 0.62
N THR A 70 10.15 -23.86 0.48
CA THR A 70 11.21 -24.09 1.48
C THR A 70 12.11 -22.86 1.64
N GLU A 71 12.47 -22.20 0.55
CA GLU A 71 13.26 -20.95 0.59
C GLU A 71 12.49 -19.81 1.26
N LEU A 72 11.19 -19.66 0.97
CA LEU A 72 10.35 -18.70 1.66
C LEU A 72 10.28 -18.99 3.17
N ALA A 73 10.18 -20.28 3.55
CA ALA A 73 10.15 -20.70 4.95
C ALA A 73 11.51 -20.49 5.67
N GLU A 74 12.62 -20.63 4.98
CA GLU A 74 13.94 -20.30 5.51
C GLU A 74 14.11 -18.77 5.72
N LEU A 75 13.58 -17.98 4.78
CA LEU A 75 13.72 -16.51 4.80
C LEU A 75 12.86 -15.88 5.90
N LEU A 76 11.62 -16.32 6.07
CA LEU A 76 10.64 -15.71 6.96
C LEU A 76 10.36 -16.50 8.25
N GLY A 77 10.86 -17.73 8.32
CA GLY A 77 10.43 -18.71 9.30
C GLY A 77 9.17 -19.46 8.82
N ALA A 78 9.08 -20.77 9.14
CA ALA A 78 8.02 -21.65 8.66
C ALA A 78 6.60 -21.15 9.03
N THR A 79 6.45 -20.60 10.22
CA THR A 79 5.15 -20.08 10.70
C THR A 79 4.66 -18.91 9.88
N LEU A 80 5.50 -17.90 9.62
CA LEU A 80 5.11 -16.72 8.87
C LEU A 80 4.90 -17.02 7.39
N ALA A 81 5.74 -17.89 6.79
CA ALA A 81 5.54 -18.39 5.44
C ALA A 81 4.17 -19.09 5.27
N THR A 82 3.78 -19.95 6.23
CA THR A 82 2.46 -20.59 6.23
C THR A 82 1.33 -19.56 6.36
N LYS A 83 1.49 -18.56 7.23
CA LYS A 83 0.51 -17.48 7.38
C LYS A 83 0.30 -16.68 6.09
N LEU A 84 1.36 -16.42 5.31
CA LEU A 84 1.27 -15.75 4.00
C LEU A 84 0.50 -16.59 2.97
N ILE A 85 0.71 -17.90 2.96
CA ILE A 85 -0.04 -18.83 2.10
C ILE A 85 -1.53 -18.83 2.49
N ASP A 86 -1.84 -18.96 3.77
CA ASP A 86 -3.21 -18.96 4.30
C ASP A 86 -3.95 -17.64 4.05
N ALA A 87 -3.21 -16.52 4.09
CA ALA A 87 -3.73 -15.20 3.77
C ALA A 87 -3.84 -14.93 2.26
N ARG A 88 -3.46 -15.91 1.42
CA ARG A 88 -3.44 -15.77 -0.04
C ARG A 88 -2.57 -14.61 -0.54
N ALA A 89 -1.56 -14.25 0.22
CA ALA A 89 -0.57 -13.25 -0.18
C ALA A 89 0.43 -13.78 -1.20
N VAL A 90 0.49 -15.11 -1.35
CA VAL A 90 1.30 -15.82 -2.34
C VAL A 90 0.45 -16.84 -3.11
N THR A 91 0.80 -17.09 -4.36
CA THR A 91 0.34 -18.26 -5.12
C THR A 91 1.33 -19.41 -4.92
N VAL A 92 0.83 -20.63 -4.93
CA VAL A 92 1.63 -21.86 -4.88
C VAL A 92 1.32 -22.67 -6.14
N ASP A 93 2.33 -22.97 -6.94
CA ASP A 93 2.16 -23.81 -8.12
C ASP A 93 2.29 -25.30 -7.80
N ARG A 94 2.09 -26.16 -8.83
CA ARG A 94 2.16 -27.62 -8.67
C ARG A 94 3.55 -28.16 -8.31
N SER A 95 4.60 -27.38 -8.54
CA SER A 95 5.98 -27.74 -8.20
C SER A 95 6.35 -27.36 -6.77
N GLY A 96 5.46 -26.68 -6.04
CA GLY A 96 5.74 -26.12 -4.72
C GLY A 96 6.49 -24.80 -4.76
N THR A 97 6.51 -24.12 -5.93
CA THR A 97 7.06 -22.80 -6.09
C THR A 97 6.02 -21.76 -5.68
N VAL A 98 6.45 -20.78 -4.91
CA VAL A 98 5.61 -19.68 -4.44
C VAL A 98 6.00 -18.37 -5.10
N ARG A 99 5.00 -17.51 -5.32
CA ARG A 99 5.18 -16.14 -5.81
C ARG A 99 4.25 -15.20 -5.07
N LEU A 100 4.77 -14.06 -4.65
CA LEU A 100 3.98 -13.00 -4.02
C LEU A 100 2.99 -12.40 -5.03
N VAL A 101 1.73 -12.24 -4.63
CA VAL A 101 0.66 -11.61 -5.44
C VAL A 101 0.35 -10.19 -4.99
N LEU A 102 0.99 -9.74 -3.92
CA LEU A 102 0.90 -8.38 -3.39
C LEU A 102 2.16 -7.60 -3.73
N ASP A 103 2.07 -6.30 -3.59
CA ASP A 103 3.21 -5.41 -3.43
C ASP A 103 3.28 -4.97 -1.95
N ILE A 104 4.39 -5.28 -1.30
CA ILE A 104 4.63 -4.90 0.11
C ILE A 104 5.98 -4.21 0.15
N ARG A 105 5.98 -2.89 -0.01
CA ARG A 105 7.21 -2.10 -0.12
C ARG A 105 7.37 -1.12 1.03
N PRO A 106 8.62 -0.92 1.49
CA PRO A 106 8.92 0.13 2.45
C PRO A 106 8.92 1.50 1.78
N HIS A 107 8.38 2.46 2.50
CA HIS A 107 8.41 3.88 2.16
C HIS A 107 8.74 4.72 3.39
N VAL A 108 9.39 5.87 3.20
CA VAL A 108 9.52 6.86 4.26
C VAL A 108 8.31 7.78 4.20
N ILE A 109 7.42 7.66 5.19
CA ILE A 109 6.21 8.48 5.32
C ILE A 109 6.30 9.25 6.64
N VAL A 110 6.31 10.58 6.56
CA VAL A 110 6.49 11.49 7.73
C VAL A 110 7.71 11.12 8.57
N GLY A 111 8.83 10.80 7.90
CA GLY A 111 10.10 10.47 8.56
C GLY A 111 10.21 9.07 9.15
N GLU A 112 9.16 8.25 9.02
CA GLU A 112 9.12 6.89 9.54
C GLU A 112 9.13 5.86 8.42
N ASN A 113 9.81 4.73 8.64
CA ASN A 113 9.71 3.59 7.74
C ASN A 113 8.34 2.94 7.88
N ARG A 114 7.59 2.88 6.78
CA ARG A 114 6.25 2.28 6.69
C ARG A 114 6.22 1.29 5.54
N TRP A 115 5.63 0.12 5.76
CA TRP A 115 5.41 -0.87 4.71
C TRP A 115 3.95 -0.78 4.24
N VAL A 116 3.77 -0.42 2.98
CA VAL A 116 2.46 -0.28 2.37
C VAL A 116 2.10 -1.59 1.68
N PHE A 117 0.93 -2.12 2.02
CA PHE A 117 0.35 -3.31 1.40
C PHE A 117 -0.59 -2.88 0.28
N SER A 118 -0.32 -3.32 -0.93
CA SER A 118 -1.13 -3.03 -2.12
C SER A 118 -1.19 -4.23 -3.06
N ASP A 119 -1.98 -4.14 -4.10
CA ASP A 119 -1.95 -5.14 -5.15
C ASP A 119 -0.70 -4.98 -6.01
N ALA A 120 -0.22 -6.08 -6.55
CA ALA A 120 0.96 -6.12 -7.40
C ALA A 120 0.74 -5.32 -8.69
N ASP A 121 1.62 -4.39 -8.98
CA ASP A 121 1.64 -3.63 -10.22
C ASP A 121 2.49 -4.29 -11.33
N ALA A 122 2.55 -3.67 -12.50
CA ALA A 122 3.33 -4.14 -13.64
C ALA A 122 4.78 -3.64 -13.65
N SER A 123 5.25 -2.94 -12.60
CA SER A 123 6.56 -2.28 -12.62
C SER A 123 7.74 -3.27 -12.68
N MET A 124 7.63 -4.41 -11.98
CA MET A 124 8.71 -5.40 -11.88
C MET A 124 8.41 -6.73 -12.56
N THR A 125 7.13 -7.02 -12.84
CA THR A 125 6.69 -8.25 -13.51
C THR A 125 5.52 -7.93 -14.42
N GLU A 126 5.36 -8.71 -15.51
CA GLU A 126 4.14 -8.61 -16.33
C GLU A 126 2.90 -8.92 -15.47
N HIS A 127 2.01 -7.97 -15.38
CA HIS A 127 0.77 -8.07 -14.64
C HIS A 127 -0.31 -7.21 -15.28
N VAL A 128 -1.52 -7.73 -15.38
CA VAL A 128 -2.70 -6.97 -15.84
C VAL A 128 -3.56 -6.71 -14.60
N PRO A 129 -3.72 -5.44 -14.18
CA PRO A 129 -4.55 -5.10 -13.03
C PRO A 129 -5.99 -5.55 -13.23
N GLY A 130 -6.59 -6.15 -12.20
CA GLY A 130 -8.01 -6.42 -12.14
C GLY A 130 -8.85 -5.15 -11.94
N PRO A 131 -10.18 -5.23 -12.09
CA PRO A 131 -11.07 -4.09 -11.90
C PRO A 131 -11.07 -3.53 -10.48
N ASP A 132 -10.77 -4.36 -9.49
CA ASP A 132 -10.69 -4.05 -8.05
C ASP A 132 -9.28 -3.79 -7.54
N HIS A 133 -8.34 -3.56 -8.46
CA HIS A 133 -6.93 -3.32 -8.15
C HIS A 133 -6.73 -2.09 -7.25
N VAL A 134 -5.95 -2.27 -6.20
CA VAL A 134 -5.61 -1.22 -5.22
C VAL A 134 -4.16 -0.81 -5.40
N LEU A 135 -3.96 0.45 -5.79
CA LEU A 135 -2.63 1.01 -6.01
C LEU A 135 -1.83 1.15 -4.70
N GLY A 136 -0.53 0.96 -4.80
CA GLY A 136 0.44 1.34 -3.77
C GLY A 136 0.78 2.83 -3.80
N VAL A 137 1.99 3.15 -3.32
CA VAL A 137 2.48 4.53 -3.28
C VAL A 137 2.89 4.98 -4.67
N GLY A 138 2.18 5.96 -5.21
CA GLY A 138 2.47 6.59 -6.50
C GLY A 138 2.78 8.08 -6.38
N ALA A 139 3.13 8.70 -7.49
CA ALA A 139 3.48 10.13 -7.54
C ALA A 139 2.36 11.04 -7.01
N ALA A 140 1.10 10.75 -7.33
CA ALA A 140 -0.05 11.50 -6.83
C ALA A 140 -0.17 11.40 -5.31
N SER A 141 0.02 10.19 -4.73
CA SER A 141 -0.01 9.98 -3.29
C SER A 141 1.10 10.76 -2.58
N LEU A 142 2.32 10.74 -3.12
CA LEU A 142 3.45 11.50 -2.58
C LEU A 142 3.24 13.01 -2.67
N SER A 143 2.72 13.48 -3.79
CA SER A 143 2.40 14.91 -3.99
C SER A 143 1.37 15.40 -2.97
N LEU A 144 0.32 14.61 -2.72
CA LEU A 144 -0.70 14.96 -1.72
C LEU A 144 -0.11 14.94 -0.30
N LEU A 145 0.68 13.91 0.06
CA LEU A 145 1.37 13.86 1.35
C LEU A 145 2.23 15.10 1.60
N GLN A 146 3.01 15.54 0.60
CA GLN A 146 3.87 16.71 0.70
C GLN A 146 3.08 18.03 0.77
N SER A 147 1.89 18.05 0.21
CA SER A 147 1.02 19.25 0.18
C SER A 147 0.08 19.34 1.36
N THR A 148 -0.10 18.26 2.11
CA THR A 148 -1.01 18.21 3.26
C THR A 148 -0.38 18.93 4.46
N PRO A 149 -1.11 19.88 5.13
CA PRO A 149 -0.60 20.54 6.31
C PRO A 149 -0.27 19.57 7.45
N VAL A 150 0.85 19.82 8.13
CA VAL A 150 1.32 19.01 9.28
C VAL A 150 0.94 19.62 10.64
N THR A 151 0.08 20.64 10.66
CA THR A 151 -0.43 21.22 11.92
C THR A 151 -1.24 20.18 12.67
N PRO A 152 -1.06 20.03 14.00
CA PRO A 152 -1.86 19.12 14.80
C PRO A 152 -3.36 19.43 14.72
N VAL A 153 -4.16 18.36 14.69
CA VAL A 153 -5.63 18.42 14.69
C VAL A 153 -6.18 17.23 15.50
N ASP A 154 -7.41 17.32 15.95
CA ASP A 154 -8.03 16.22 16.73
C ASP A 154 -8.46 15.09 15.79
N THR A 155 -9.11 15.43 14.67
CA THR A 155 -9.76 14.45 13.80
C THR A 155 -9.40 14.63 12.32
N VAL A 156 -9.11 13.51 11.65
CA VAL A 156 -8.87 13.50 10.19
C VAL A 156 -9.70 12.42 9.52
N LEU A 157 -10.25 12.75 8.36
CA LEU A 157 -10.84 11.80 7.42
C LEU A 157 -9.91 11.59 6.22
N ASP A 158 -9.56 10.34 5.93
CA ASP A 158 -9.00 9.91 4.65
C ASP A 158 -10.11 9.31 3.79
N LEU A 159 -10.53 10.04 2.77
CA LEU A 159 -11.66 9.67 1.90
C LEU A 159 -11.17 8.93 0.66
N GLY A 160 -11.54 7.66 0.51
CA GLY A 160 -11.02 6.79 -0.53
C GLY A 160 -9.58 6.36 -0.22
N THR A 161 -9.39 5.70 0.92
CA THR A 161 -8.06 5.44 1.51
C THR A 161 -7.16 4.51 0.67
N GLY A 162 -7.75 3.64 -0.16
CA GLY A 162 -7.00 2.67 -0.95
C GLY A 162 -6.12 1.79 -0.06
N SER A 163 -4.80 1.86 -0.26
CA SER A 163 -3.79 1.14 0.53
C SER A 163 -3.42 1.84 1.86
N GLY A 164 -4.07 2.96 2.23
CA GLY A 164 -3.87 3.64 3.52
C GLY A 164 -2.80 4.72 3.53
N VAL A 165 -2.25 5.10 2.39
CA VAL A 165 -1.08 6.00 2.28
C VAL A 165 -1.34 7.37 2.91
N GLN A 166 -2.50 7.99 2.63
CA GLN A 166 -2.81 9.32 3.13
C GLN A 166 -3.07 9.29 4.64
N ALA A 167 -3.79 8.30 5.13
CA ALA A 167 -4.01 8.10 6.56
C ALA A 167 -2.70 7.90 7.33
N LEU A 168 -1.73 7.13 6.78
CA LEU A 168 -0.38 7.02 7.36
C LEU A 168 0.30 8.38 7.50
N GLY A 169 0.11 9.28 6.54
CA GLY A 169 0.65 10.64 6.56
C GLY A 169 0.07 11.52 7.65
N GLN A 170 -1.06 11.14 8.25
CA GLN A 170 -1.72 11.88 9.33
C GLN A 170 -1.37 11.35 10.73
N LEU A 171 -0.71 10.19 10.82
CA LEU A 171 -0.28 9.65 12.11
C LEU A 171 0.74 10.61 12.76
N GLY A 172 0.53 10.91 14.03
CA GLY A 172 1.36 11.85 14.77
C GLY A 172 0.96 13.33 14.62
N THR A 173 0.08 13.66 13.66
CA THR A 173 -0.52 15.01 13.52
C THR A 173 -2.01 15.04 13.83
N ALA A 174 -2.66 13.87 13.88
CA ALA A 174 -4.05 13.73 14.27
C ALA A 174 -4.17 12.80 15.49
N GLU A 175 -5.11 13.12 16.41
CA GLU A 175 -5.42 12.23 17.53
C GLU A 175 -6.24 11.02 17.07
N GLN A 176 -7.16 11.25 16.14
CA GLN A 176 -8.03 10.22 15.57
C GLN A 176 -8.02 10.31 14.03
N VAL A 177 -7.78 9.17 13.40
CA VAL A 177 -7.83 9.03 11.94
C VAL A 177 -8.94 8.05 11.59
N THR A 178 -9.88 8.51 10.75
CA THR A 178 -10.92 7.68 10.13
C THR A 178 -10.59 7.56 8.65
N ALA A 179 -10.60 6.37 8.12
CA ALA A 179 -10.34 6.10 6.71
C ALA A 179 -11.51 5.34 6.09
N THR A 180 -11.96 5.77 4.92
CA THR A 180 -13.11 5.18 4.24
C THR A 180 -12.73 4.68 2.85
N ASP A 181 -13.38 3.62 2.40
CA ASP A 181 -13.29 3.18 1.00
C ASP A 181 -14.58 2.42 0.63
N ILE A 182 -14.95 2.47 -0.63
CA ILE A 182 -16.09 1.70 -1.15
C ILE A 182 -15.74 0.21 -1.29
N HIS A 183 -14.47 -0.08 -1.55
CA HIS A 183 -14.00 -1.42 -1.87
C HIS A 183 -13.52 -2.17 -0.63
N PRO A 184 -14.06 -3.36 -0.32
CA PRO A 184 -13.59 -4.18 0.80
C PRO A 184 -12.12 -4.62 0.63
N ARG A 185 -11.64 -4.77 -0.61
CA ARG A 185 -10.23 -5.09 -0.89
C ARG A 185 -9.29 -3.95 -0.45
N ALA A 186 -9.66 -2.70 -0.70
CA ALA A 186 -8.90 -1.54 -0.24
C ALA A 186 -8.80 -1.53 1.30
N LEU A 187 -9.92 -1.73 1.99
CA LEU A 187 -9.95 -1.78 3.45
C LEU A 187 -9.14 -2.95 4.03
N GLU A 188 -9.11 -4.10 3.37
CA GLU A 188 -8.26 -5.24 3.76
C GLU A 188 -6.77 -4.87 3.71
N LEU A 189 -6.33 -4.24 2.63
CA LEU A 189 -4.94 -3.83 2.42
C LEU A 189 -4.56 -2.66 3.34
N ALA A 190 -5.43 -1.66 3.49
CA ALA A 190 -5.24 -0.58 4.46
C ALA A 190 -5.14 -1.10 5.90
N ALA A 191 -5.98 -2.06 6.29
CA ALA A 191 -5.89 -2.69 7.61
C ALA A 191 -4.55 -3.37 7.85
N ALA A 192 -3.98 -4.04 6.83
CA ALA A 192 -2.64 -4.63 6.91
C ALA A 192 -1.55 -3.56 7.02
N THR A 193 -1.66 -2.49 6.22
CA THR A 193 -0.76 -1.33 6.27
C THR A 193 -0.74 -0.70 7.66
N PHE A 194 -1.91 -0.44 8.24
CA PHE A 194 -2.02 0.17 9.57
C PHE A 194 -1.54 -0.76 10.69
N ALA A 195 -1.90 -2.05 10.62
CA ALA A 195 -1.43 -3.04 11.58
C ALA A 195 0.10 -3.17 11.55
N GLY A 196 0.69 -3.21 10.36
CA GLY A 196 2.15 -3.23 10.18
C GLY A 196 2.84 -1.96 10.69
N ALA A 197 2.15 -0.83 10.69
CA ALA A 197 2.62 0.43 11.25
C ALA A 197 2.37 0.56 12.76
N GLY A 198 1.70 -0.42 13.41
CA GLY A 198 1.26 -0.32 14.80
C GLY A 198 0.24 0.79 15.04
N ALA A 199 -0.47 1.22 14.00
CA ALA A 199 -1.40 2.34 14.05
C ALA A 199 -2.85 1.88 14.25
N GLN A 200 -3.62 2.69 14.99
CA GLN A 200 -5.06 2.52 15.13
C GLN A 200 -5.78 3.53 14.24
N VAL A 201 -6.43 3.05 13.21
CA VAL A 201 -7.23 3.84 12.27
C VAL A 201 -8.62 3.22 12.20
N GLU A 202 -9.65 4.02 12.32
CA GLU A 202 -11.02 3.56 12.13
C GLU A 202 -11.27 3.34 10.63
N LEU A 203 -11.66 2.12 10.24
CA LEU A 203 -11.95 1.76 8.86
C LEU A 203 -13.45 1.59 8.65
N LEU A 204 -14.02 2.33 7.70
CA LEU A 204 -15.44 2.28 7.37
C LEU A 204 -15.65 2.03 5.88
N GLN A 205 -16.55 1.11 5.56
CA GLN A 205 -16.90 0.81 4.18
C GLN A 205 -18.11 1.62 3.73
N GLY A 206 -18.03 2.24 2.55
CA GLY A 206 -19.15 2.90 1.89
C GLY A 206 -18.70 3.91 0.83
N ALA A 207 -19.67 4.45 0.12
CA ALA A 207 -19.42 5.39 -0.95
C ALA A 207 -19.24 6.81 -0.41
N TRP A 208 -18.15 7.46 -0.79
CA TRP A 208 -17.88 8.86 -0.50
C TRP A 208 -18.04 9.20 0.99
N PHE A 209 -18.95 10.14 1.32
CA PHE A 209 -19.23 10.58 2.69
C PHE A 209 -20.31 9.78 3.42
N GLU A 210 -20.93 8.78 2.77
CA GLU A 210 -22.01 7.97 3.38
C GLU A 210 -21.60 7.34 4.71
N PRO A 211 -20.41 6.71 4.85
CA PRO A 211 -20.00 6.06 6.09
C PRO A 211 -19.80 7.03 7.27
N VAL A 212 -19.62 8.31 6.97
CA VAL A 212 -19.36 9.37 7.93
C VAL A 212 -20.47 10.42 7.99
N ALA A 213 -21.68 10.05 7.56
CA ALA A 213 -22.83 10.97 7.57
C ALA A 213 -23.06 11.58 8.95
N GLY A 214 -23.18 12.90 9.00
CA GLY A 214 -23.38 13.66 10.26
C GLY A 214 -22.14 13.81 11.14
N ARG A 215 -20.98 13.28 10.74
CA ARG A 215 -19.69 13.49 11.44
C ARG A 215 -18.98 14.70 10.84
N ARG A 216 -18.14 15.34 11.67
CA ARG A 216 -17.25 16.43 11.28
C ARG A 216 -15.80 16.09 11.62
N PHE A 217 -14.89 16.65 10.84
CA PHE A 217 -13.45 16.45 10.96
C PHE A 217 -12.73 17.79 10.84
N ASP A 218 -11.59 17.92 11.51
CA ASP A 218 -10.76 19.14 11.40
C ASP A 218 -9.98 19.20 10.09
N ARG A 219 -9.78 18.01 9.48
CA ARG A 219 -9.11 17.87 8.19
C ARG A 219 -9.70 16.72 7.41
N ILE A 220 -9.86 16.93 6.10
CA ILE A 220 -10.22 15.90 5.14
C ILE A 220 -9.09 15.81 4.11
N VAL A 221 -8.54 14.62 3.91
CA VAL A 221 -7.62 14.31 2.82
C VAL A 221 -8.31 13.36 1.86
N ALA A 222 -8.12 13.56 0.55
CA ALA A 222 -8.75 12.73 -0.46
C ALA A 222 -7.86 12.63 -1.69
N ASN A 223 -7.60 11.40 -2.12
CA ASN A 223 -7.00 11.08 -3.42
C ASN A 223 -7.95 10.16 -4.21
N PRO A 224 -9.15 10.67 -4.55
CA PRO A 224 -10.18 9.84 -5.17
C PRO A 224 -9.82 9.48 -6.62
N PRO A 225 -10.51 8.52 -7.25
CA PRO A 225 -10.37 8.27 -8.68
C PRO A 225 -10.82 9.51 -9.47
N PHE A 226 -9.86 10.17 -10.11
CA PHE A 226 -10.04 11.50 -10.74
C PHE A 226 -9.82 11.49 -12.26
N VAL A 227 -9.72 10.32 -12.89
CA VAL A 227 -9.59 10.26 -14.35
C VAL A 227 -10.89 10.72 -14.99
N VAL A 228 -10.78 11.80 -15.77
CA VAL A 228 -11.90 12.38 -16.50
C VAL A 228 -12.35 11.40 -17.61
N GLY A 229 -13.58 10.96 -17.57
CA GLY A 229 -14.12 9.98 -18.52
C GLY A 229 -15.63 9.86 -18.50
N LEU A 230 -16.11 8.81 -19.14
CA LEU A 230 -17.53 8.42 -19.09
C LEU A 230 -17.86 7.76 -17.73
N PRO A 231 -19.14 7.71 -17.33
CA PRO A 231 -19.55 7.12 -16.06
C PRO A 231 -19.54 5.57 -16.09
N GLU A 232 -18.49 5.01 -16.66
CA GLU A 232 -18.24 3.56 -16.71
C GLU A 232 -17.04 3.24 -15.83
N VAL A 233 -17.18 2.23 -14.99
CA VAL A 233 -16.10 1.80 -14.08
C VAL A 233 -15.41 0.58 -14.67
N GLY A 234 -14.25 0.80 -15.28
CA GLY A 234 -13.35 -0.28 -15.71
C GLY A 234 -12.38 -0.67 -14.60
N HIS A 235 -11.85 0.32 -13.88
CA HIS A 235 -10.94 0.14 -12.75
C HIS A 235 -11.28 1.13 -11.64
N VAL A 236 -11.57 0.63 -10.45
CA VAL A 236 -12.05 1.45 -9.31
C VAL A 236 -11.05 2.50 -8.83
N TYR A 237 -9.75 2.25 -8.96
CA TYR A 237 -8.71 3.20 -8.57
C TYR A 237 -8.62 4.42 -9.51
N ARG A 238 -9.22 4.35 -10.70
CA ARG A 238 -9.16 5.35 -11.75
C ARG A 238 -10.49 5.98 -12.03
N ASP A 239 -11.52 5.14 -12.12
CA ASP A 239 -12.83 5.50 -12.66
C ASP A 239 -13.82 5.68 -11.51
N SER A 240 -14.33 6.90 -11.33
CA SER A 240 -15.24 7.24 -10.23
C SER A 240 -16.67 6.75 -10.41
N GLY A 241 -17.04 6.31 -11.61
CA GLY A 241 -18.42 6.07 -11.99
C GLY A 241 -19.24 7.35 -12.18
N LEU A 242 -18.60 8.50 -12.03
CA LEU A 242 -19.21 9.82 -12.27
C LEU A 242 -18.76 10.38 -13.62
N ASN A 243 -19.57 11.27 -14.18
CA ASN A 243 -19.28 11.86 -15.48
C ASN A 243 -18.21 12.96 -15.34
N LEU A 244 -17.26 13.00 -16.26
CA LEU A 244 -16.19 14.00 -16.33
C LEU A 244 -15.42 14.14 -15.00
N ASP A 245 -15.46 15.32 -14.39
CA ASP A 245 -14.79 15.71 -13.15
C ASP A 245 -15.69 15.57 -11.90
N GLY A 246 -16.80 14.83 -12.03
CA GLY A 246 -17.82 14.68 -10.98
C GLY A 246 -17.29 14.17 -9.64
N ALA A 247 -16.19 13.41 -9.62
CA ALA A 247 -15.56 12.99 -8.37
C ALA A 247 -15.00 14.21 -7.61
N SER A 248 -14.26 15.08 -8.29
CA SER A 248 -13.72 16.32 -7.70
C SER A 248 -14.82 17.28 -7.28
N GLU A 249 -15.85 17.44 -8.11
CA GLU A 249 -17.03 18.26 -7.80
C GLU A 249 -17.73 17.75 -6.54
N LEU A 250 -17.98 16.43 -6.44
CA LEU A 250 -18.62 15.82 -5.28
C LEU A 250 -17.81 16.07 -4.00
N VAL A 251 -16.51 15.81 -4.04
CA VAL A 251 -15.65 15.99 -2.85
C VAL A 251 -15.65 17.45 -2.42
N VAL A 252 -15.42 18.40 -3.34
CA VAL A 252 -15.32 19.83 -3.00
C VAL A 252 -16.66 20.39 -2.52
N SER A 253 -17.78 19.97 -3.13
CA SER A 253 -19.11 20.49 -2.76
C SER A 253 -19.61 19.93 -1.43
N ARG A 254 -19.24 18.66 -1.07
CA ARG A 254 -19.73 17.99 0.13
C ARG A 254 -18.80 18.15 1.34
N ALA A 255 -17.49 18.36 1.13
CA ALA A 255 -16.53 18.52 2.22
C ALA A 255 -16.93 19.58 3.27
N PRO A 256 -17.51 20.75 2.92
CA PRO A 256 -17.93 21.75 3.91
C PRO A 256 -18.99 21.26 4.90
N GLU A 257 -19.78 20.23 4.56
CA GLU A 257 -20.76 19.62 5.47
C GLU A 257 -20.07 18.81 6.58
N HIS A 258 -18.79 18.42 6.34
CA HIS A 258 -18.00 17.54 7.18
C HIS A 258 -16.74 18.20 7.77
N LEU A 259 -16.58 19.52 7.61
CA LEU A 259 -15.51 20.35 8.20
C LEU A 259 -16.02 21.19 9.37
#